data_92a15a5684da12015baa6d1d4e0941ae
#
_entry.id   92a15a5684da12015baa6d1d4e0941ae
#
_cell.length_a   1.000
_cell.length_b   1.000
_cell.length_c   1.000
_cell.angle_alpha   90.00
_cell.angle_beta   90.00
_cell.angle_gamma   90.00
#
_symmetry.space_group_name_H-M   'P 1'
#
loop_
_entity.id
_entity.type
_entity.pdbx_description
1 polymer ?
#
loop_
_entity_poly.entity_id
_entity_poly.type
_entity_poly.pdbx_seq_one_letter_code
_entity_poly.pdbx_strand_id
1 'polypeptide(L)'
;MAEKQGPYDTISKIYDTFAVTSKSRYSYVYDIEKNMARWSENAVKYFGLPGEFVYKADQVWEVHVHPEDRETYREHLAVAFSGNRVNPSFEYRARNKNGEYVACSCKGVVIKDYSGKAAFYACSLINKGIVDTTDPISGLSNHYEMLNYMHRLETLQEKYILLVVNVIDFGDINRLYGYMFGNRMLKSMAEYLQSEVGEKGHVYRGDGTILGVCTTKMTLEEIKLLYQRMRQYVRQSIKVGTSSVSAELGGGVIVADEPGVDVHAVYTSAKYALDYSKRRKHGNLIIFHNNELDNNKSTIELVAAVRESVLDHCKGFYLNYQPIIAKKDGRLTGAEVLLRWNMQPYGDVSPSEFIPWLEQDESFYALGTWVLDRAMKDGLEILKDHPDFYLSINLAYMQLERSDFRTTIVELLRSNRFPGTALCIELSNVTRDINFDYLKSQVIFLKSCGIRIALDVSDFTTLDLATSLPLNIIKLGQEITENITKNPLSRHMAEAITGFAVNMNMSVCATGIGNEDTAERILDYPVDDYQGYYYAMPVALDEFKKLEIYNK
;
A
#
# COMPACT_ATOMS: atom_id res chain seq x y z
N MET A 1 3.55 -30.21 -41.45
CA MET A 1 4.58 -29.26 -41.89
C MET A 1 4.61 -28.13 -40.88
N ALA A 2 5.60 -28.11 -39.99
CA ALA A 2 5.77 -26.97 -39.07
C ALA A 2 6.42 -25.84 -39.89
N GLU A 3 5.69 -24.75 -40.08
CA GLU A 3 6.27 -23.53 -40.64
C GLU A 3 7.49 -23.14 -39.81
N LYS A 4 8.64 -23.04 -40.46
CA LYS A 4 9.85 -22.46 -39.87
C LYS A 4 9.53 -20.99 -39.53
N GLN A 5 9.19 -20.73 -38.28
CA GLN A 5 9.08 -19.36 -37.76
C GLN A 5 10.39 -18.62 -38.06
N GLY A 6 10.29 -17.49 -38.74
CA GLY A 6 11.47 -16.69 -39.10
C GLY A 6 12.15 -16.13 -37.84
N PRO A 7 13.44 -15.74 -37.91
CA PRO A 7 14.21 -15.27 -36.75
C PRO A 7 13.60 -14.03 -36.05
N TYR A 8 12.70 -13.32 -36.70
CA TYR A 8 12.01 -12.13 -36.18
C TYR A 8 10.75 -12.46 -35.39
N ASP A 9 10.16 -13.65 -35.55
CA ASP A 9 8.83 -13.96 -34.97
C ASP A 9 8.87 -14.12 -33.45
N THR A 10 9.87 -14.81 -32.92
CA THR A 10 9.99 -15.04 -31.47
C THR A 10 10.32 -13.75 -30.70
N ILE A 11 11.32 -12.98 -31.18
CA ILE A 11 11.71 -11.73 -30.56
C ILE A 11 10.55 -10.70 -30.61
N SER A 12 9.79 -10.71 -31.71
CA SER A 12 8.62 -9.83 -31.87
C SER A 12 7.49 -10.19 -30.90
N LYS A 13 7.18 -11.47 -30.73
CA LYS A 13 6.16 -11.93 -29.77
C LYS A 13 6.53 -11.59 -28.34
N ILE A 14 7.80 -11.78 -27.95
CA ILE A 14 8.29 -11.39 -26.62
C ILE A 14 8.18 -9.88 -26.47
N TYR A 15 8.63 -9.12 -27.47
CA TYR A 15 8.57 -7.67 -27.45
C TYR A 15 7.12 -7.16 -27.31
N ASP A 16 6.20 -7.66 -28.11
CA ASP A 16 4.79 -7.22 -28.10
C ASP A 16 4.08 -7.53 -26.78
N THR A 17 4.55 -8.56 -26.05
CA THR A 17 4.05 -8.91 -24.72
C THR A 17 4.64 -8.01 -23.62
N PHE A 18 5.89 -7.57 -23.79
CA PHE A 18 6.65 -6.87 -22.74
C PHE A 18 6.66 -5.35 -22.91
N ALA A 19 6.53 -4.83 -24.16
CA ALA A 19 6.81 -3.45 -24.47
C ALA A 19 5.79 -2.49 -23.83
N VAL A 20 6.28 -1.63 -22.93
CA VAL A 20 5.59 -0.46 -22.43
C VAL A 20 6.45 0.74 -22.73
N THR A 21 5.94 1.64 -23.58
CA THR A 21 6.70 2.83 -24.03
C THR A 21 6.01 4.12 -23.66
N SER A 22 6.81 5.15 -23.36
CA SER A 22 6.36 6.52 -23.13
C SER A 22 7.44 7.50 -23.61
N LYS A 23 7.32 8.79 -23.37
CA LYS A 23 8.37 9.76 -23.75
C LYS A 23 9.68 9.48 -23.03
N SER A 24 9.65 9.04 -21.77
CA SER A 24 10.85 8.74 -20.96
C SER A 24 11.17 7.25 -20.89
N ARG A 25 10.27 6.36 -21.36
CA ARG A 25 10.43 4.92 -21.24
C ARG A 25 10.53 4.26 -22.60
N TYR A 26 11.58 3.48 -22.75
CA TYR A 26 11.90 2.72 -23.94
C TYR A 26 11.94 1.24 -23.62
N SER A 27 11.55 0.40 -24.56
CA SER A 27 11.62 -1.06 -24.38
C SER A 27 12.48 -1.67 -25.45
N TYR A 28 13.25 -2.70 -25.07
CA TYR A 28 13.93 -3.55 -26.04
C TYR A 28 13.96 -5.01 -25.57
N VAL A 29 14.02 -5.90 -26.55
CA VAL A 29 14.27 -7.32 -26.33
C VAL A 29 15.54 -7.70 -27.11
N TYR A 30 16.47 -8.34 -26.41
CA TYR A 30 17.75 -8.76 -26.94
C TYR A 30 17.81 -10.28 -27.04
N ASP A 31 18.03 -10.80 -28.24
CA ASP A 31 18.34 -12.20 -28.50
C ASP A 31 19.85 -12.40 -28.30
N ILE A 32 20.21 -13.10 -27.22
CA ILE A 32 21.60 -13.24 -26.77
C ILE A 32 22.42 -14.07 -27.74
N GLU A 33 21.83 -15.13 -28.31
CA GLU A 33 22.52 -16.02 -29.21
C GLU A 33 22.80 -15.36 -30.57
N LYS A 34 21.82 -14.62 -31.09
CA LYS A 34 21.94 -13.98 -32.41
C LYS A 34 22.59 -12.60 -32.35
N ASN A 35 22.86 -12.07 -31.13
CA ASN A 35 23.34 -10.72 -30.92
C ASN A 35 22.50 -9.69 -31.68
N MET A 36 21.17 -9.79 -31.50
CA MET A 36 20.19 -8.95 -32.16
C MET A 36 19.19 -8.39 -31.14
N ALA A 37 18.87 -7.11 -31.26
CA ALA A 37 17.84 -6.49 -30.42
C ALA A 37 16.71 -5.90 -31.26
N ARG A 38 15.46 -6.00 -30.75
CA ARG A 38 14.33 -5.20 -31.23
C ARG A 38 14.07 -4.08 -30.22
N TRP A 39 14.16 -2.85 -30.69
CA TRP A 39 13.95 -1.63 -29.93
C TRP A 39 12.59 -1.01 -30.22
N SER A 40 12.06 -0.25 -29.26
CA SER A 40 10.88 0.56 -29.47
C SER A 40 11.15 1.73 -30.43
N GLU A 41 10.17 2.10 -31.22
CA GLU A 41 10.26 3.18 -32.20
C GLU A 41 10.71 4.51 -31.59
N ASN A 42 10.20 4.83 -30.38
CA ASN A 42 10.60 6.03 -29.64
C ASN A 42 12.09 5.99 -29.20
N ALA A 43 12.64 4.80 -28.86
CA ALA A 43 14.07 4.63 -28.59
C ALA A 43 14.91 4.90 -29.83
N VAL A 44 14.51 4.32 -30.96
CA VAL A 44 15.18 4.54 -32.25
C VAL A 44 15.26 6.04 -32.58
N LYS A 45 14.15 6.74 -32.44
CA LYS A 45 14.08 8.21 -32.70
C LYS A 45 14.89 9.04 -31.70
N TYR A 46 14.92 8.64 -30.44
CA TYR A 46 15.57 9.41 -29.39
C TYR A 46 17.09 9.19 -29.35
N PHE A 47 17.54 7.95 -29.42
CA PHE A 47 18.96 7.61 -29.37
C PHE A 47 19.65 7.62 -30.75
N GLY A 48 18.87 7.70 -31.84
CA GLY A 48 19.42 7.68 -33.19
C GLY A 48 19.92 6.29 -33.59
N LEU A 49 19.21 5.24 -33.19
CA LEU A 49 19.55 3.85 -33.55
C LEU A 49 19.28 3.59 -35.05
N PRO A 50 19.96 2.61 -35.66
CA PRO A 50 19.83 2.33 -37.10
C PRO A 50 18.44 1.81 -37.51
N GLY A 51 17.62 1.35 -36.57
CA GLY A 51 16.27 0.84 -36.82
C GLY A 51 15.74 0.08 -35.60
N GLU A 52 14.49 -0.41 -35.68
CA GLU A 52 13.92 -1.23 -34.63
C GLU A 52 14.68 -2.54 -34.41
N PHE A 53 15.15 -3.16 -35.48
CA PHE A 53 15.96 -4.37 -35.42
C PHE A 53 17.43 -4.02 -35.61
N VAL A 54 18.22 -4.24 -34.57
CA VAL A 54 19.64 -3.89 -34.50
C VAL A 54 20.47 -5.16 -34.39
N TYR A 55 21.31 -5.43 -35.39
CA TYR A 55 22.30 -6.51 -35.38
C TYR A 55 23.57 -6.02 -34.66
N LYS A 56 24.32 -6.97 -34.05
CA LYS A 56 25.49 -6.67 -33.21
C LYS A 56 25.08 -5.64 -32.13
N ALA A 57 23.94 -5.90 -31.49
CA ALA A 57 23.25 -4.95 -30.63
C ALA A 57 24.10 -4.56 -29.42
N ASP A 58 24.96 -5.47 -28.93
CA ASP A 58 25.95 -5.20 -27.89
C ASP A 58 26.89 -4.06 -28.29
N GLN A 59 27.48 -4.15 -29.47
CA GLN A 59 28.44 -3.16 -29.98
C GLN A 59 27.77 -1.83 -30.31
N VAL A 60 26.59 -1.88 -30.94
CA VAL A 60 25.84 -0.68 -31.32
C VAL A 60 25.42 0.11 -30.08
N TRP A 61 24.90 -0.58 -29.05
CA TRP A 61 24.46 0.11 -27.84
C TRP A 61 25.63 0.57 -26.96
N GLU A 62 26.70 -0.20 -26.86
CA GLU A 62 27.88 0.17 -26.06
C GLU A 62 28.50 1.50 -26.49
N VAL A 63 28.43 1.83 -27.79
CA VAL A 63 28.88 3.15 -28.28
C VAL A 63 28.07 4.30 -27.69
N HIS A 64 26.81 4.07 -27.34
CA HIS A 64 25.95 5.05 -26.70
C HIS A 64 26.23 5.18 -25.20
N VAL A 65 26.75 4.14 -24.53
CA VAL A 65 27.10 4.17 -23.11
C VAL A 65 28.31 5.09 -22.88
N HIS A 66 28.21 5.97 -21.86
CA HIS A 66 29.31 6.86 -21.50
C HIS A 66 30.60 6.09 -21.23
N PRO A 67 31.77 6.55 -21.72
CA PRO A 67 33.03 5.79 -21.58
C PRO A 67 33.34 5.31 -20.16
N GLU A 68 33.09 6.15 -19.16
CA GLU A 68 33.33 5.81 -17.74
C GLU A 68 32.35 4.75 -17.20
N ASP A 69 31.16 4.62 -17.79
CA ASP A 69 30.13 3.71 -17.31
C ASP A 69 30.17 2.34 -18.01
N ARG A 70 31.01 2.17 -19.07
CA ARG A 70 31.02 0.97 -19.92
C ARG A 70 31.46 -0.29 -19.17
N GLU A 71 32.42 -0.19 -18.27
CA GLU A 71 32.89 -1.34 -17.51
C GLU A 71 31.79 -1.85 -16.56
N THR A 72 31.22 -0.96 -15.75
CA THR A 72 30.09 -1.26 -14.86
C THR A 72 28.88 -1.78 -15.62
N TYR A 73 28.59 -1.22 -16.81
CA TYR A 73 27.50 -1.67 -17.67
C TYR A 73 27.71 -3.14 -18.11
N ARG A 74 28.93 -3.51 -18.57
CA ARG A 74 29.27 -4.89 -18.96
C ARG A 74 29.16 -5.86 -17.80
N GLU A 75 29.64 -5.47 -16.60
CA GLU A 75 29.55 -6.29 -15.41
C GLU A 75 28.09 -6.59 -15.03
N HIS A 76 27.23 -5.58 -15.06
CA HIS A 76 25.80 -5.74 -14.76
C HIS A 76 25.10 -6.66 -15.78
N LEU A 77 25.42 -6.55 -17.07
CA LEU A 77 24.89 -7.47 -18.08
C LEU A 77 25.41 -8.90 -17.88
N ALA A 78 26.69 -9.07 -17.57
CA ALA A 78 27.27 -10.38 -17.31
C ALA A 78 26.61 -11.06 -16.10
N VAL A 79 26.36 -10.32 -15.03
CA VAL A 79 25.62 -10.80 -13.86
C VAL A 79 24.17 -11.16 -14.24
N ALA A 80 23.49 -10.31 -15.01
CA ALA A 80 22.13 -10.60 -15.46
C ALA A 80 22.07 -11.90 -16.28
N PHE A 81 23.03 -12.12 -17.20
CA PHE A 81 23.06 -13.29 -18.08
C PHE A 81 23.57 -14.57 -17.39
N SER A 82 24.26 -14.47 -16.25
CA SER A 82 24.71 -15.63 -15.47
C SER A 82 23.59 -16.48 -14.87
N GLY A 83 22.36 -15.95 -14.89
CA GLY A 83 21.17 -16.68 -14.44
C GLY A 83 20.90 -16.65 -12.95
N ASN A 84 21.66 -15.90 -12.15
CA ASN A 84 21.33 -15.61 -10.76
C ASN A 84 20.07 -14.73 -10.68
N ARG A 85 19.14 -15.08 -9.78
CA ARG A 85 17.75 -14.56 -9.71
C ARG A 85 17.60 -13.07 -9.38
N VAL A 86 18.64 -12.31 -9.21
CA VAL A 86 18.56 -10.88 -8.89
C VAL A 86 18.88 -10.10 -10.16
N ASN A 87 17.85 -9.52 -10.78
CA ASN A 87 18.00 -8.50 -11.80
C ASN A 87 17.88 -7.12 -11.14
N PRO A 88 18.95 -6.57 -10.54
CA PRO A 88 18.91 -5.22 -10.02
C PRO A 88 18.70 -4.24 -11.17
N SER A 89 17.90 -3.20 -10.95
CA SER A 89 17.95 -2.04 -11.83
C SER A 89 19.34 -1.42 -11.71
N PHE A 90 19.95 -1.08 -12.82
CA PHE A 90 21.23 -0.39 -12.84
C PHE A 90 21.15 0.89 -13.65
N GLU A 91 22.00 1.84 -13.32
CA GLU A 91 22.01 3.17 -13.89
C GLU A 91 23.30 3.41 -14.67
N TYR A 92 23.17 4.10 -15.79
CA TYR A 92 24.27 4.52 -16.62
C TYR A 92 23.88 5.70 -17.48
N ARG A 93 24.86 6.42 -18.00
CA ARG A 93 24.64 7.53 -18.95
C ARG A 93 24.64 6.99 -20.38
N ALA A 94 23.59 7.30 -21.14
CA ALA A 94 23.47 6.95 -22.55
C ALA A 94 23.39 8.20 -23.43
N ARG A 95 24.10 8.20 -24.56
CA ARG A 95 24.15 9.31 -25.50
C ARG A 95 22.93 9.31 -26.41
N ASN A 96 22.21 10.42 -26.46
CA ASN A 96 21.10 10.62 -27.39
C ASN A 96 21.60 11.00 -28.80
N LYS A 97 20.67 11.13 -29.77
CA LYS A 97 20.99 11.48 -31.17
C LYS A 97 21.67 12.86 -31.33
N ASN A 98 21.51 13.76 -30.35
CA ASN A 98 22.12 15.09 -30.38
C ASN A 98 23.54 15.09 -29.80
N GLY A 99 24.03 13.95 -29.32
CA GLY A 99 25.35 13.82 -28.71
C GLY A 99 25.38 14.05 -27.20
N GLU A 100 24.23 14.33 -26.55
CA GLU A 100 24.13 14.60 -25.12
C GLU A 100 24.00 13.30 -24.33
N TYR A 101 24.70 13.21 -23.20
CA TYR A 101 24.54 12.08 -22.27
C TYR A 101 23.40 12.31 -21.29
N VAL A 102 22.49 11.35 -21.24
CA VAL A 102 21.33 11.35 -20.35
C VAL A 102 21.42 10.18 -19.36
N ALA A 103 21.03 10.43 -18.10
CA ALA A 103 20.99 9.39 -17.09
C ALA A 103 19.83 8.42 -17.40
N CYS A 104 20.16 7.16 -17.55
CA CYS A 104 19.22 6.07 -17.83
C CYS A 104 19.23 5.03 -16.71
N SER A 105 18.06 4.52 -16.37
CA SER A 105 17.89 3.35 -15.48
C SER A 105 17.36 2.18 -16.29
N CYS A 106 18.07 1.06 -16.29
CA CYS A 106 17.70 -0.17 -16.99
C CYS A 106 17.20 -1.22 -15.99
N LYS A 107 16.02 -1.77 -16.27
CA LYS A 107 15.46 -2.91 -15.54
C LYS A 107 15.02 -3.98 -16.54
N GLY A 108 15.61 -5.15 -16.46
CA GLY A 108 15.33 -6.23 -17.42
C GLY A 108 15.08 -7.58 -16.77
N VAL A 109 14.56 -8.50 -17.56
CA VAL A 109 14.31 -9.89 -17.20
C VAL A 109 14.98 -10.80 -18.20
N VAL A 110 15.71 -11.81 -17.71
CA VAL A 110 16.28 -12.87 -18.55
C VAL A 110 15.25 -13.96 -18.76
N ILE A 111 15.00 -14.28 -20.03
CA ILE A 111 14.15 -15.39 -20.44
C ILE A 111 15.09 -16.54 -20.83
N LYS A 112 14.93 -17.71 -20.20
CA LYS A 112 15.73 -18.90 -20.43
C LYS A 112 15.08 -19.82 -21.47
N ASP A 113 15.90 -20.54 -22.18
CA ASP A 113 15.44 -21.63 -23.06
C ASP A 113 15.09 -22.91 -22.25
N TYR A 114 14.67 -23.95 -22.95
CA TYR A 114 14.31 -25.23 -22.33
C TYR A 114 15.49 -25.94 -21.64
N SER A 115 16.72 -25.56 -21.94
CA SER A 115 17.94 -26.08 -21.29
C SER A 115 18.32 -25.31 -20.02
N GLY A 116 17.61 -24.22 -19.75
CA GLY A 116 17.89 -23.32 -18.62
C GLY A 116 18.93 -22.24 -18.91
N LYS A 117 19.43 -22.16 -20.17
CA LYS A 117 20.38 -21.14 -20.61
C LYS A 117 19.65 -19.84 -20.93
N ALA A 118 20.28 -18.70 -20.62
CA ALA A 118 19.78 -17.39 -21.00
C ALA A 118 19.65 -17.26 -22.51
N ALA A 119 18.45 -17.05 -23.06
CA ALA A 119 18.16 -16.93 -24.46
C ALA A 119 17.80 -15.49 -24.86
N PHE A 120 16.95 -14.83 -24.09
CA PHE A 120 16.56 -13.46 -24.36
C PHE A 120 16.69 -12.59 -23.10
N TYR A 121 16.91 -11.29 -23.31
CA TYR A 121 16.85 -10.27 -22.27
C TYR A 121 15.85 -9.19 -22.66
N ALA A 122 14.74 -9.11 -21.93
CA ALA A 122 13.71 -8.09 -22.12
C ALA A 122 13.91 -6.96 -21.11
N CYS A 123 14.11 -5.73 -21.58
CA CYS A 123 14.48 -4.59 -20.75
C CYS A 123 13.56 -3.38 -20.97
N SER A 124 13.23 -2.72 -19.85
CA SER A 124 12.68 -1.38 -19.83
C SER A 124 13.78 -0.39 -19.45
N LEU A 125 14.08 0.55 -20.34
CA LEU A 125 15.05 1.62 -20.16
C LEU A 125 14.30 2.92 -19.88
N ILE A 126 14.59 3.55 -18.75
CA ILE A 126 13.96 4.81 -18.31
C ILE A 126 14.98 5.93 -18.43
N ASN A 127 14.66 6.98 -19.17
CA ASN A 127 15.43 8.21 -19.22
C ASN A 127 15.01 9.13 -18.06
N LYS A 128 15.89 9.31 -17.09
CA LYS A 128 15.66 10.13 -15.91
C LYS A 128 15.68 11.66 -16.21
N GLY A 129 16.17 12.05 -17.36
CA GLY A 129 16.17 13.45 -17.79
C GLY A 129 14.86 13.90 -18.45
N ILE A 130 13.93 13.00 -18.71
CA ILE A 130 12.62 13.31 -19.30
C ILE A 130 11.52 12.96 -18.29
N VAL A 131 10.75 13.97 -17.91
CA VAL A 131 9.54 13.77 -17.12
C VAL A 131 8.40 13.42 -18.07
N ASP A 132 7.85 12.21 -17.93
CA ASP A 132 6.63 11.86 -18.65
C ASP A 132 5.47 12.68 -18.11
N THR A 133 4.80 13.36 -19.01
CA THR A 133 3.61 14.18 -18.69
C THR A 133 2.31 13.48 -19.00
N THR A 134 2.37 12.31 -19.68
CA THR A 134 1.21 11.56 -20.17
C THR A 134 1.27 10.12 -19.69
N ASP A 135 0.15 9.61 -19.20
CA ASP A 135 -0.02 8.19 -18.82
C ASP A 135 -0.20 7.32 -20.08
N PRO A 136 0.62 6.29 -20.29
CA PRO A 136 0.57 5.49 -21.52
C PRO A 136 -0.66 4.57 -21.63
N ILE A 137 -1.39 4.32 -20.53
CA ILE A 137 -2.56 3.45 -20.50
C ILE A 137 -3.81 4.24 -20.87
N SER A 138 -4.04 5.34 -20.16
CA SER A 138 -5.24 6.16 -20.33
C SER A 138 -5.10 7.24 -21.40
N GLY A 139 -3.88 7.63 -21.76
CA GLY A 139 -3.60 8.77 -22.66
C GLY A 139 -3.80 10.15 -22.00
N LEU A 140 -4.18 10.19 -20.74
CA LEU A 140 -4.35 11.42 -19.97
C LEU A 140 -3.02 12.03 -19.54
N SER A 141 -3.02 13.32 -19.23
CA SER A 141 -1.94 13.93 -18.45
C SER A 141 -1.82 13.22 -17.09
N ASN A 142 -0.60 13.01 -16.65
CA ASN A 142 -0.32 12.23 -15.44
C ASN A 142 -0.46 13.06 -14.15
N HIS A 143 -0.21 12.41 -13.01
CA HIS A 143 -0.25 13.02 -11.69
C HIS A 143 0.65 14.25 -11.56
N TYR A 144 1.85 14.23 -12.15
CA TYR A 144 2.78 15.37 -12.11
C TYR A 144 2.18 16.61 -12.77
N GLU A 145 1.57 16.45 -13.96
CA GLU A 145 0.89 17.55 -14.66
C GLU A 145 -0.34 18.06 -13.91
N MET A 146 -1.05 17.18 -13.22
CA MET A 146 -2.16 17.58 -12.35
C MET A 146 -1.68 18.51 -11.23
N LEU A 147 -0.63 18.12 -10.51
CA LEU A 147 -0.05 18.95 -9.44
C LEU A 147 0.49 20.27 -9.99
N ASN A 148 1.18 20.25 -11.14
CA ASN A 148 1.65 21.47 -11.82
C ASN A 148 0.51 22.41 -12.19
N TYR A 149 -0.62 21.87 -12.64
CA TYR A 149 -1.80 22.67 -12.96
C TYR A 149 -2.39 23.30 -11.69
N MET A 150 -2.58 22.51 -10.64
CA MET A 150 -3.06 23.00 -9.34
C MET A 150 -2.10 24.08 -8.77
N HIS A 151 -0.79 23.86 -8.83
CA HIS A 151 0.20 24.86 -8.42
C HIS A 151 0.07 26.20 -9.17
N ARG A 152 -0.23 26.16 -10.46
CA ARG A 152 -0.51 27.38 -11.23
C ARG A 152 -1.77 28.08 -10.74
N LEU A 153 -2.85 27.33 -10.46
CA LEU A 153 -4.09 27.91 -9.93
C LEU A 153 -3.87 28.57 -8.57
N GLU A 154 -3.13 27.92 -7.66
CA GLU A 154 -2.75 28.50 -6.36
C GLU A 154 -1.92 29.78 -6.53
N THR A 155 -0.94 29.79 -7.45
CA THR A 155 -0.14 30.96 -7.75
C THR A 155 -0.98 32.13 -8.30
N LEU A 156 -2.01 31.81 -9.09
CA LEU A 156 -2.94 32.78 -9.65
C LEU A 156 -4.06 33.17 -8.68
N GLN A 157 -4.10 32.54 -7.50
CA GLN A 157 -5.16 32.70 -6.51
C GLN A 157 -6.56 32.36 -7.06
N GLU A 158 -6.62 31.41 -7.99
CA GLU A 158 -7.88 30.92 -8.56
C GLU A 158 -8.46 29.78 -7.73
N LYS A 159 -9.78 29.85 -7.49
CA LYS A 159 -10.53 28.76 -6.86
C LYS A 159 -10.72 27.63 -7.84
N TYR A 160 -10.68 26.39 -7.33
CA TYR A 160 -10.89 25.21 -8.16
C TYR A 160 -11.55 24.07 -7.37
N ILE A 161 -12.08 23.08 -8.10
CA ILE A 161 -12.58 21.84 -7.52
C ILE A 161 -11.74 20.70 -8.07
N LEU A 162 -11.27 19.83 -7.17
CA LEU A 162 -10.62 18.57 -7.48
C LEU A 162 -11.55 17.42 -7.14
N LEU A 163 -11.96 16.65 -8.15
CA LEU A 163 -12.62 15.36 -7.99
C LEU A 163 -11.60 14.26 -8.26
N VAL A 164 -11.53 13.26 -7.39
CA VAL A 164 -10.79 12.02 -7.63
C VAL A 164 -11.74 10.83 -7.56
N VAL A 165 -11.60 9.89 -8.50
CA VAL A 165 -12.43 8.68 -8.57
C VAL A 165 -11.56 7.45 -8.76
N ASN A 166 -12.04 6.32 -8.23
CA ASN A 166 -11.40 5.03 -8.42
C ASN A 166 -12.45 3.91 -8.33
N VAL A 167 -12.22 2.83 -9.07
CA VAL A 167 -13.04 1.62 -8.97
C VAL A 167 -12.74 0.91 -7.66
N ILE A 168 -13.80 0.50 -6.97
CA ILE A 168 -13.71 -0.31 -5.76
C ILE A 168 -13.28 -1.71 -6.19
N ASP A 169 -12.33 -2.31 -5.46
CA ASP A 169 -11.80 -3.67 -5.69
C ASP A 169 -11.27 -3.90 -7.12
N PHE A 170 -10.61 -2.88 -7.69
CA PHE A 170 -10.01 -2.97 -9.02
C PHE A 170 -8.96 -4.10 -9.14
N GLY A 171 -8.29 -4.43 -8.03
CA GLY A 171 -7.36 -5.56 -7.94
C GLY A 171 -8.04 -6.89 -8.27
N ASP A 172 -9.29 -7.08 -7.84
CA ASP A 172 -10.07 -8.29 -8.12
C ASP A 172 -10.41 -8.40 -9.61
N ILE A 173 -10.71 -7.27 -10.25
CA ILE A 173 -10.93 -7.23 -11.70
C ILE A 173 -9.67 -7.66 -12.44
N ASN A 174 -8.50 -7.16 -12.05
CA ASN A 174 -7.22 -7.57 -12.62
C ASN A 174 -6.92 -9.07 -12.39
N ARG A 175 -7.25 -9.60 -11.22
CA ARG A 175 -7.04 -11.01 -10.89
C ARG A 175 -7.96 -11.93 -11.71
N LEU A 176 -9.23 -11.54 -11.90
CA LEU A 176 -10.23 -12.35 -12.61
C LEU A 176 -10.11 -12.26 -14.13
N TYR A 177 -9.82 -11.07 -14.66
CA TYR A 177 -9.86 -10.80 -16.10
C TYR A 177 -8.49 -10.47 -16.71
N GLY A 178 -7.46 -10.35 -15.88
CA GLY A 178 -6.09 -10.00 -16.28
C GLY A 178 -5.85 -8.50 -16.43
N TYR A 179 -4.58 -8.09 -16.30
CA TYR A 179 -4.15 -6.69 -16.36
C TYR A 179 -4.52 -5.98 -17.66
N MET A 180 -4.52 -6.70 -18.80
CA MET A 180 -4.92 -6.13 -20.09
C MET A 180 -6.38 -5.68 -20.11
N PHE A 181 -7.25 -6.41 -19.41
CA PHE A 181 -8.65 -6.03 -19.26
C PHE A 181 -8.79 -4.79 -18.39
N GLY A 182 -8.14 -4.76 -17.22
CA GLY A 182 -8.14 -3.60 -16.33
C GLY A 182 -7.61 -2.33 -17.00
N ASN A 183 -6.53 -2.44 -17.77
CA ASN A 183 -5.98 -1.31 -18.53
C ASN A 183 -6.98 -0.76 -19.56
N ARG A 184 -7.71 -1.63 -20.27
CA ARG A 184 -8.75 -1.19 -21.22
C ARG A 184 -9.94 -0.56 -20.50
N MET A 185 -10.32 -1.11 -19.35
CA MET A 185 -11.36 -0.52 -18.50
C MET A 185 -10.99 0.89 -18.06
N LEU A 186 -9.77 1.08 -17.55
CA LEU A 186 -9.27 2.40 -17.16
C LEU A 186 -9.26 3.39 -18.34
N LYS A 187 -8.86 2.92 -19.52
CA LYS A 187 -8.89 3.74 -20.73
C LYS A 187 -10.31 4.16 -21.09
N SER A 188 -11.27 3.24 -21.08
CA SER A 188 -12.69 3.56 -21.34
C SER A 188 -13.25 4.55 -20.32
N MET A 189 -12.89 4.40 -19.05
CA MET A 189 -13.28 5.35 -18.00
C MET A 189 -12.67 6.74 -18.22
N ALA A 190 -11.43 6.80 -18.63
CA ALA A 190 -10.73 8.04 -18.94
C ALA A 190 -11.39 8.78 -20.12
N GLU A 191 -11.66 8.05 -21.20
CA GLU A 191 -12.34 8.57 -22.39
C GLU A 191 -13.76 9.08 -22.05
N TYR A 192 -14.50 8.34 -21.23
CA TYR A 192 -15.82 8.76 -20.76
C TYR A 192 -15.74 10.06 -19.94
N LEU A 193 -14.83 10.13 -18.96
CA LEU A 193 -14.64 11.35 -18.16
C LEU A 193 -14.24 12.54 -19.01
N GLN A 194 -13.32 12.36 -19.98
CA GLN A 194 -12.95 13.44 -20.90
C GLN A 194 -14.13 13.96 -21.70
N SER A 195 -14.99 13.06 -22.19
CA SER A 195 -16.19 13.44 -22.97
C SER A 195 -17.20 14.21 -22.12
N GLU A 196 -17.38 13.84 -20.84
CA GLU A 196 -18.32 14.50 -19.93
C GLU A 196 -17.81 15.86 -19.41
N VAL A 197 -16.50 15.97 -19.16
CA VAL A 197 -15.87 17.20 -18.68
C VAL A 197 -15.70 18.22 -19.80
N GLY A 198 -15.33 17.77 -21.02
CA GLY A 198 -15.14 18.63 -22.18
C GLY A 198 -14.16 19.79 -21.90
N GLU A 199 -14.56 21.00 -22.28
CA GLU A 199 -13.76 22.22 -22.06
C GLU A 199 -13.94 22.85 -20.67
N LYS A 200 -14.75 22.25 -19.81
CA LYS A 200 -15.02 22.79 -18.48
C LYS A 200 -13.95 22.44 -17.45
N GLY A 201 -13.04 21.53 -17.75
CA GLY A 201 -11.98 21.11 -16.83
C GLY A 201 -10.94 20.22 -17.49
N HIS A 202 -10.01 19.75 -16.70
CA HIS A 202 -8.94 18.87 -17.13
C HIS A 202 -9.03 17.52 -16.43
N VAL A 203 -8.85 16.45 -17.20
CA VAL A 203 -8.87 15.07 -16.68
C VAL A 203 -7.44 14.54 -16.62
N TYR A 204 -7.10 13.93 -15.51
CA TYR A 204 -5.75 13.44 -15.21
C TYR A 204 -5.74 11.98 -14.77
N ARG A 205 -4.62 11.33 -14.98
CA ARG A 205 -4.28 10.06 -14.36
C ARG A 205 -3.54 10.35 -13.05
N GLY A 206 -4.15 10.04 -11.92
CA GLY A 206 -3.51 10.10 -10.61
C GLY A 206 -2.65 8.87 -10.31
N ASP A 207 -2.33 8.66 -9.04
CA ASP A 207 -1.56 7.49 -8.60
C ASP A 207 -2.36 6.19 -8.80
N GLY A 208 -1.65 5.12 -9.17
CA GLY A 208 -2.25 3.80 -9.32
C GLY A 208 -3.40 3.79 -10.32
N THR A 209 -4.64 3.57 -9.88
CA THR A 209 -5.86 3.49 -10.72
C THR A 209 -6.79 4.71 -10.59
N ILE A 210 -6.34 5.77 -9.91
CA ILE A 210 -7.11 7.00 -9.69
C ILE A 210 -7.22 7.81 -10.99
N LEU A 211 -8.42 8.33 -11.27
CA LEU A 211 -8.65 9.38 -12.27
C LEU A 211 -9.02 10.67 -11.53
N GLY A 212 -8.44 11.79 -11.93
CA GLY A 212 -8.68 13.10 -11.34
C GLY A 212 -9.32 14.07 -12.33
N VAL A 213 -10.22 14.92 -11.86
CA VAL A 213 -10.77 16.05 -12.61
C VAL A 213 -10.50 17.32 -11.84
N CYS A 214 -9.75 18.26 -12.44
CA CYS A 214 -9.50 19.59 -11.86
C CYS A 214 -10.19 20.64 -12.72
N THR A 215 -11.00 21.50 -12.10
CA THR A 215 -11.82 22.48 -12.81
C THR A 215 -11.98 23.79 -12.03
N THR A 216 -11.94 24.90 -12.77
CA THR A 216 -12.29 26.24 -12.29
C THR A 216 -13.67 26.70 -12.81
N LYS A 217 -14.30 25.89 -13.70
CA LYS A 217 -15.51 26.29 -14.44
C LYS A 217 -16.76 25.54 -14.04
N MET A 218 -16.61 24.36 -13.41
CA MET A 218 -17.76 23.55 -12.96
C MET A 218 -18.11 23.92 -11.52
N THR A 219 -19.41 23.95 -11.25
CA THR A 219 -19.95 24.07 -9.88
C THR A 219 -19.87 22.73 -9.14
N LEU A 220 -19.97 22.77 -7.82
CA LEU A 220 -20.02 21.56 -7.00
C LEU A 220 -21.20 20.64 -7.39
N GLU A 221 -22.36 21.22 -7.74
CA GLU A 221 -23.54 20.44 -8.20
C GLU A 221 -23.27 19.76 -9.54
N GLU A 222 -22.58 20.43 -10.47
CA GLU A 222 -22.16 19.79 -11.73
C GLU A 222 -21.17 18.64 -11.51
N ILE A 223 -20.25 18.78 -10.53
CA ILE A 223 -19.34 17.70 -10.12
C ILE A 223 -20.09 16.52 -9.49
N LYS A 224 -21.09 16.77 -8.63
CA LYS A 224 -21.95 15.72 -8.09
C LYS A 224 -22.68 14.95 -9.21
N LEU A 225 -23.22 15.67 -10.18
CA LEU A 225 -23.89 15.05 -11.34
C LEU A 225 -22.91 14.28 -12.24
N LEU A 226 -21.71 14.82 -12.47
CA LEU A 226 -20.64 14.13 -13.19
C LEU A 226 -20.29 12.80 -12.49
N TYR A 227 -20.11 12.83 -11.17
CA TYR A 227 -19.83 11.63 -10.39
C TYR A 227 -20.96 10.60 -10.49
N GLN A 228 -22.22 11.02 -10.38
CA GLN A 228 -23.37 10.12 -10.51
C GLN A 228 -23.42 9.45 -11.87
N ARG A 229 -23.18 10.20 -12.97
CA ARG A 229 -23.13 9.66 -14.34
C ARG A 229 -21.96 8.68 -14.50
N MET A 230 -20.78 9.03 -13.99
CA MET A 230 -19.62 8.15 -14.02
C MET A 230 -19.85 6.85 -13.23
N ARG A 231 -20.47 6.94 -12.05
CA ARG A 231 -20.85 5.78 -11.23
C ARG A 231 -21.86 4.89 -11.97
N GLN A 232 -22.85 5.49 -12.62
CA GLN A 232 -23.81 4.75 -13.44
C GLN A 232 -23.14 4.08 -14.64
N TYR A 233 -22.21 4.76 -15.32
CA TYR A 233 -21.43 4.20 -16.41
C TYR A 233 -20.64 2.95 -15.99
N VAL A 234 -19.97 3.00 -14.83
CA VAL A 234 -19.20 1.88 -14.28
C VAL A 234 -20.11 0.72 -13.86
N ARG A 235 -21.30 1.00 -13.32
CA ARG A 235 -22.31 0.00 -12.93
C ARG A 235 -23.00 -0.67 -14.12
N GLN A 236 -23.20 0.03 -15.23
CA GLN A 236 -23.88 -0.48 -16.42
C GLN A 236 -23.07 -1.47 -17.27
N SER A 237 -22.00 -2.03 -16.73
CA SER A 237 -21.12 -2.97 -17.40
C SER A 237 -20.25 -2.36 -18.50
N ILE A 238 -19.05 -1.97 -18.12
CA ILE A 238 -18.04 -1.53 -19.10
C ILE A 238 -17.70 -2.70 -20.02
N LYS A 239 -17.93 -2.52 -21.33
CA LYS A 239 -17.60 -3.51 -22.34
C LYS A 239 -16.13 -3.39 -22.72
N VAL A 240 -15.40 -4.48 -22.59
CA VAL A 240 -13.99 -4.59 -23.00
C VAL A 240 -13.87 -5.81 -23.92
N GLY A 241 -13.87 -5.59 -25.23
CA GLY A 241 -13.92 -6.66 -26.22
C GLY A 241 -15.23 -7.45 -26.13
N THR A 242 -15.14 -8.77 -25.89
CA THR A 242 -16.30 -9.67 -25.72
C THR A 242 -16.78 -9.78 -24.27
N SER A 243 -16.03 -9.26 -23.31
CA SER A 243 -16.34 -9.32 -21.88
C SER A 243 -16.95 -8.01 -21.40
N SER A 244 -17.81 -8.10 -20.38
CA SER A 244 -18.39 -6.93 -19.70
C SER A 244 -18.29 -7.12 -18.20
N VAL A 245 -17.93 -6.05 -17.48
CA VAL A 245 -17.81 -6.04 -16.03
C VAL A 245 -18.59 -4.86 -15.47
N SER A 246 -19.42 -5.15 -14.48
CA SER A 246 -20.04 -4.14 -13.62
C SER A 246 -19.17 -3.97 -12.38
N ALA A 247 -18.91 -2.73 -11.99
CA ALA A 247 -18.11 -2.43 -10.82
C ALA A 247 -18.71 -1.25 -10.05
N GLU A 248 -18.23 -1.04 -8.85
CA GLU A 248 -18.61 0.11 -8.02
C GLU A 248 -17.52 1.17 -8.08
N LEU A 249 -17.91 2.45 -7.95
CA LEU A 249 -17.00 3.60 -8.01
C LEU A 249 -16.96 4.30 -6.64
N GLY A 250 -15.78 4.62 -6.15
CA GLY A 250 -15.58 5.56 -5.05
C GLY A 250 -15.22 6.95 -5.58
N GLY A 251 -15.52 7.99 -4.81
CA GLY A 251 -15.20 9.37 -5.18
C GLY A 251 -14.95 10.29 -4.00
N GLY A 252 -13.94 11.15 -4.14
CA GLY A 252 -13.61 12.22 -3.20
C GLY A 252 -13.51 13.56 -3.91
N VAL A 253 -14.01 14.62 -3.30
CA VAL A 253 -13.99 15.99 -3.82
C VAL A 253 -13.37 16.92 -2.79
N ILE A 254 -12.49 17.79 -3.27
CA ILE A 254 -12.06 18.98 -2.51
C ILE A 254 -12.50 20.23 -3.27
N VAL A 255 -13.16 21.12 -2.55
CA VAL A 255 -13.47 22.47 -3.04
C VAL A 255 -12.40 23.41 -2.49
N ALA A 256 -11.47 23.85 -3.33
CA ALA A 256 -10.39 24.78 -2.96
C ALA A 256 -10.88 26.22 -3.08
N ASP A 257 -11.52 26.71 -2.02
CA ASP A 257 -12.13 28.06 -1.96
C ASP A 257 -11.15 29.14 -1.52
N GLU A 258 -10.11 28.78 -0.78
CA GLU A 258 -9.10 29.70 -0.25
C GLU A 258 -7.75 29.42 -0.89
N PRO A 259 -7.13 30.42 -1.54
CA PRO A 259 -5.81 30.25 -2.15
C PRO A 259 -4.70 30.19 -1.07
N GLY A 260 -3.59 29.55 -1.44
CA GLY A 260 -2.41 29.45 -0.57
C GLY A 260 -2.29 28.13 0.17
N VAL A 261 -3.09 27.15 -0.20
CA VAL A 261 -3.01 25.77 0.34
C VAL A 261 -1.97 24.96 -0.46
N ASP A 262 -1.21 24.12 0.24
CA ASP A 262 -0.30 23.19 -0.43
C ASP A 262 -1.08 22.19 -1.31
N VAL A 263 -0.75 22.14 -2.61
CA VAL A 263 -1.43 21.28 -3.58
C VAL A 263 -1.30 19.78 -3.26
N HIS A 264 -0.18 19.39 -2.61
CA HIS A 264 -0.02 18.01 -2.14
C HIS A 264 -1.01 17.69 -1.01
N ALA A 265 -1.27 18.66 -0.15
CA ALA A 265 -2.26 18.53 0.91
C ALA A 265 -3.68 18.42 0.34
N VAL A 266 -4.02 19.26 -0.66
CA VAL A 266 -5.32 19.17 -1.37
C VAL A 266 -5.50 17.79 -2.01
N TYR A 267 -4.50 17.30 -2.73
CA TYR A 267 -4.56 15.98 -3.36
C TYR A 267 -4.66 14.85 -2.34
N THR A 268 -3.89 14.92 -1.25
CA THR A 268 -3.94 13.93 -0.16
C THR A 268 -5.31 13.89 0.50
N SER A 269 -5.92 15.06 0.73
CA SER A 269 -7.28 15.15 1.28
C SER A 269 -8.33 14.58 0.32
N ALA A 270 -8.16 14.80 -0.99
CA ALA A 270 -9.05 14.19 -2.00
C ALA A 270 -8.93 12.66 -2.00
N LYS A 271 -7.71 12.11 -1.88
CA LYS A 271 -7.49 10.66 -1.75
C LYS A 271 -8.12 10.11 -0.48
N TYR A 272 -8.00 10.81 0.64
CA TYR A 272 -8.65 10.39 1.87
C TYR A 272 -10.18 10.33 1.73
N ALA A 273 -10.78 11.38 1.15
CA ALA A 273 -12.22 11.38 0.85
C ALA A 273 -12.61 10.19 -0.05
N LEU A 274 -11.80 9.88 -1.05
CA LEU A 274 -11.97 8.72 -1.92
C LEU A 274 -11.91 7.40 -1.15
N ASP A 275 -10.91 7.20 -0.29
CA ASP A 275 -10.75 5.98 0.48
C ASP A 275 -11.88 5.82 1.51
N TYR A 276 -12.32 6.90 2.11
CA TYR A 276 -13.49 6.90 2.99
C TYR A 276 -14.77 6.52 2.24
N SER A 277 -14.95 7.05 1.00
CA SER A 277 -16.02 6.67 0.07
C SER A 277 -16.02 5.17 -0.21
N LYS A 278 -14.84 4.58 -0.48
CA LYS A 278 -14.70 3.15 -0.80
C LYS A 278 -15.02 2.25 0.39
N ARG A 279 -14.44 2.54 1.56
CA ARG A 279 -14.48 1.65 2.73
C ARG A 279 -15.75 1.77 3.57
N ARG A 280 -16.26 2.99 3.77
CA ARG A 280 -17.33 3.26 4.76
C ARG A 280 -18.65 3.74 4.17
N LYS A 281 -18.66 4.25 2.96
CA LYS A 281 -19.85 4.86 2.36
C LYS A 281 -20.31 4.17 1.06
N HIS A 282 -19.82 2.96 0.78
CA HIS A 282 -20.25 2.13 -0.36
C HIS A 282 -20.32 2.91 -1.68
N GLY A 283 -19.29 3.70 -1.96
CA GLY A 283 -19.20 4.51 -3.16
C GLY A 283 -20.03 5.80 -3.15
N ASN A 284 -20.46 6.31 -2.00
CA ASN A 284 -21.04 7.66 -1.95
C ASN A 284 -19.94 8.71 -2.07
N LEU A 285 -20.20 9.78 -2.83
CA LEU A 285 -19.25 10.89 -2.99
C LEU A 285 -19.02 11.59 -1.65
N ILE A 286 -17.76 11.74 -1.29
CA ILE A 286 -17.34 12.46 -0.09
C ILE A 286 -16.79 13.82 -0.50
N ILE A 287 -17.25 14.87 0.12
CA ILE A 287 -16.91 16.25 -0.21
C ILE A 287 -16.30 16.90 1.01
N PHE A 288 -15.15 17.53 0.84
CA PHE A 288 -14.55 18.41 1.81
C PHE A 288 -14.45 19.82 1.24
N HIS A 289 -14.72 20.80 2.06
CA HIS A 289 -14.48 22.20 1.75
C HIS A 289 -13.16 22.64 2.38
N ASN A 290 -12.48 23.52 1.68
CA ASN A 290 -11.20 24.07 2.10
C ASN A 290 -11.33 24.93 3.40
N ASN A 291 -12.49 25.55 3.64
CA ASN A 291 -12.80 26.33 4.84
C ASN A 291 -13.31 25.46 6.01
N GLU A 292 -13.79 24.22 5.77
CA GLU A 292 -13.93 23.18 6.79
C GLU A 292 -12.57 22.52 7.12
N LEU A 293 -11.55 22.88 6.34
CA LEU A 293 -10.14 22.61 6.58
C LEU A 293 -9.57 23.36 7.82
N ASP A 294 -10.33 24.19 8.52
CA ASP A 294 -9.93 24.55 9.88
C ASP A 294 -9.87 23.31 10.78
N ASN A 295 -10.73 22.32 10.57
CA ASN A 295 -10.50 20.97 11.09
C ASN A 295 -9.46 20.16 10.26
N ASN A 296 -9.30 20.39 8.98
CA ASN A 296 -8.37 19.66 8.10
C ASN A 296 -7.03 20.39 7.93
N LYS A 297 -6.96 21.71 8.05
CA LYS A 297 -5.71 22.45 8.21
C LYS A 297 -5.05 22.01 9.52
N SER A 298 -5.84 21.84 10.59
CA SER A 298 -5.36 21.22 11.81
C SER A 298 -4.91 19.76 11.57
N THR A 299 -5.55 18.99 10.70
CA THR A 299 -5.14 17.60 10.38
C THR A 299 -3.89 17.57 9.53
N ILE A 300 -3.73 18.46 8.55
CA ILE A 300 -2.53 18.55 7.72
C ILE A 300 -1.35 19.07 8.52
N GLU A 301 -1.56 20.13 9.32
CA GLU A 301 -0.57 20.64 10.26
C GLU A 301 -0.22 19.59 11.31
N LEU A 302 -1.21 18.85 11.79
CA LEU A 302 -1.05 17.72 12.68
C LEU A 302 -0.17 16.63 12.04
N VAL A 303 -0.50 16.19 10.83
CA VAL A 303 0.27 15.15 10.12
C VAL A 303 1.69 15.62 9.80
N ALA A 304 1.86 16.90 9.42
CA ALA A 304 3.18 17.48 9.24
C ALA A 304 3.97 17.51 10.56
N ALA A 305 3.35 17.93 11.66
CA ALA A 305 3.95 17.92 13.00
C ALA A 305 4.29 16.49 13.48
N VAL A 306 3.41 15.53 13.20
CA VAL A 306 3.65 14.11 13.50
C VAL A 306 4.84 13.58 12.70
N ARG A 307 4.96 13.91 11.39
CA ARG A 307 6.13 13.54 10.57
C ARG A 307 7.43 14.15 11.10
N GLU A 308 7.40 15.43 11.43
CA GLU A 308 8.54 16.12 12.04
C GLU A 308 8.93 15.46 13.37
N SER A 309 7.95 15.10 14.20
CA SER A 309 8.18 14.35 15.44
C SER A 309 8.85 13.00 15.20
N VAL A 310 8.45 12.26 14.15
CA VAL A 310 9.11 10.98 13.79
C VAL A 310 10.56 11.22 13.38
N LEU A 311 10.84 12.26 12.58
CA LEU A 311 12.19 12.64 12.16
C LEU A 311 13.04 13.14 13.33
N ASP A 312 12.43 13.79 14.33
CA ASP A 312 13.06 14.22 15.58
C ASP A 312 13.05 13.10 16.66
N HIS A 313 13.49 11.90 16.26
CA HIS A 313 13.63 10.74 17.14
C HIS A 313 12.32 10.33 17.85
N CYS A 314 11.18 10.43 17.18
CA CYS A 314 9.84 10.13 17.70
C CYS A 314 9.48 10.97 18.96
N LYS A 315 9.90 12.23 18.99
CA LYS A 315 9.59 13.15 20.06
C LYS A 315 8.08 13.33 20.25
N GLY A 316 7.62 13.29 21.51
CA GLY A 316 6.20 13.39 21.84
C GLY A 316 5.45 12.07 21.74
N PHE A 317 6.03 11.03 21.13
CA PHE A 317 5.44 9.70 21.14
C PHE A 317 5.71 8.97 22.45
N TYR A 318 4.70 8.23 22.92
CA TYR A 318 4.79 7.36 24.07
C TYR A 318 3.86 6.16 23.92
N LEU A 319 4.04 5.14 24.77
CA LEU A 319 3.26 3.92 24.71
C LEU A 319 2.39 3.79 25.95
N ASN A 320 1.12 3.43 25.74
CA ASN A 320 0.23 2.95 26.78
C ASN A 320 0.07 1.43 26.64
N TYR A 321 -0.24 0.78 27.75
CA TYR A 321 -0.38 -0.66 27.87
C TYR A 321 -1.78 -0.96 28.38
N GLN A 322 -2.54 -1.80 27.64
CA GLN A 322 -3.84 -2.27 28.09
C GLN A 322 -3.72 -3.75 28.45
N PRO A 323 -4.07 -4.15 29.67
CA PRO A 323 -3.90 -5.53 30.10
C PRO A 323 -4.80 -6.51 29.35
N ILE A 324 -4.23 -7.68 29.07
CA ILE A 324 -4.92 -8.88 28.60
C ILE A 324 -4.90 -9.88 29.74
N ILE A 325 -6.06 -10.39 30.12
CA ILE A 325 -6.24 -11.25 31.30
C ILE A 325 -6.81 -12.62 30.94
N ALA A 326 -6.30 -13.66 31.57
CA ALA A 326 -6.79 -15.01 31.37
C ALA A 326 -8.23 -15.19 31.91
N LYS A 327 -9.12 -15.78 31.12
CA LYS A 327 -10.47 -16.19 31.56
C LYS A 327 -10.44 -17.10 32.77
N LYS A 328 -9.48 -18.02 32.79
CA LYS A 328 -9.42 -19.12 33.75
C LYS A 328 -9.27 -18.65 35.21
N ASP A 329 -8.44 -17.68 35.47
CA ASP A 329 -8.00 -17.29 36.81
C ASP A 329 -7.83 -15.77 37.00
N GLY A 330 -8.12 -14.98 35.96
CA GLY A 330 -7.99 -13.51 35.99
C GLY A 330 -6.57 -12.99 36.07
N ARG A 331 -5.56 -13.83 35.80
CA ARG A 331 -4.15 -13.42 35.78
C ARG A 331 -3.83 -12.58 34.56
N LEU A 332 -2.85 -11.71 34.72
CA LEU A 332 -2.24 -10.99 33.60
C LEU A 332 -1.52 -11.96 32.68
N THR A 333 -1.93 -12.06 31.42
CA THR A 333 -1.28 -12.87 30.37
C THR A 333 -0.47 -12.04 29.40
N GLY A 334 -0.88 -10.81 29.18
CA GLY A 334 -0.21 -9.92 28.24
C GLY A 334 -0.71 -8.49 28.34
N ALA A 335 -0.22 -7.65 27.44
CA ALA A 335 -0.78 -6.31 27.22
C ALA A 335 -0.72 -5.94 25.74
N GLU A 336 -1.74 -5.22 25.28
CA GLU A 336 -1.68 -4.55 23.99
C GLU A 336 -0.96 -3.22 24.14
N VAL A 337 0.00 -3.01 23.23
CA VAL A 337 0.78 -1.78 23.13
C VAL A 337 0.04 -0.79 22.25
N LEU A 338 -0.31 0.33 22.82
CA LEU A 338 -1.10 1.36 22.18
C LEU A 338 -0.29 2.66 22.08
N LEU A 339 0.05 3.01 20.82
CA LEU A 339 0.77 4.24 20.52
C LEU A 339 -0.05 5.47 20.96
N ARG A 340 0.64 6.50 21.45
CA ARG A 340 0.09 7.82 21.77
C ARG A 340 1.06 8.89 21.31
N TRP A 341 0.53 10.05 21.00
CA TRP A 341 1.35 11.21 20.65
C TRP A 341 0.80 12.45 21.35
N ASN A 342 1.67 13.19 22.03
CA ASN A 342 1.36 14.43 22.70
C ASN A 342 2.39 15.50 22.36
N MET A 343 1.94 16.58 21.74
CA MET A 343 2.79 17.70 21.36
C MET A 343 1.99 19.00 21.35
N GLN A 344 2.57 20.07 21.89
CA GLN A 344 1.96 21.39 21.77
C GLN A 344 2.02 21.90 20.33
N PRO A 345 0.98 22.53 19.77
CA PRO A 345 -0.28 22.94 20.45
C PRO A 345 -1.39 21.87 20.45
N TYR A 346 -1.16 20.67 19.92
CA TYR A 346 -2.21 19.66 19.64
C TYR A 346 -2.67 18.87 20.88
N GLY A 347 -1.83 18.77 21.93
CA GLY A 347 -2.12 17.95 23.08
C GLY A 347 -2.05 16.45 22.79
N ASP A 348 -2.86 15.65 23.48
CA ASP A 348 -2.98 14.21 23.24
C ASP A 348 -3.84 13.92 22.01
N VAL A 349 -3.23 13.30 20.99
CA VAL A 349 -3.87 12.97 19.72
C VAL A 349 -3.99 11.45 19.57
N SER A 350 -5.16 10.98 19.15
CA SER A 350 -5.40 9.57 18.90
C SER A 350 -4.66 9.07 17.65
N PRO A 351 -4.06 7.87 17.68
CA PRO A 351 -3.47 7.27 16.46
C PRO A 351 -4.43 7.16 15.29
N SER A 352 -5.72 6.99 15.54
CA SER A 352 -6.75 6.97 14.48
C SER A 352 -6.86 8.27 13.68
N GLU A 353 -6.35 9.39 14.21
CA GLU A 353 -6.34 10.68 13.54
C GLU A 353 -5.15 10.86 12.60
N PHE A 354 -3.99 10.25 12.86
CA PHE A 354 -2.78 10.45 12.07
C PHE A 354 -2.23 9.18 11.38
N ILE A 355 -2.43 7.97 11.91
CA ILE A 355 -1.93 6.72 11.31
C ILE A 355 -2.37 6.54 9.86
N PRO A 356 -3.66 6.75 9.48
CA PRO A 356 -4.10 6.58 8.10
C PRO A 356 -3.38 7.48 7.09
N TRP A 357 -2.82 8.59 7.55
CA TRP A 357 -2.07 9.54 6.74
C TRP A 357 -0.58 9.19 6.62
N LEU A 358 -0.03 8.56 7.67
CA LEU A 358 1.36 8.14 7.69
C LEU A 358 1.60 6.83 6.95
N GLU A 359 0.61 5.96 6.82
CA GLU A 359 0.76 4.62 6.22
C GLU A 359 1.40 4.62 4.82
N GLN A 360 1.33 5.73 4.08
CA GLN A 360 1.92 5.88 2.75
C GLN A 360 3.31 6.55 2.76
N ASP A 361 3.85 6.82 3.93
CA ASP A 361 5.08 7.58 4.12
C ASP A 361 6.20 6.70 4.72
N GLU A 362 7.45 6.98 4.36
CA GLU A 362 8.61 6.27 4.95
C GLU A 362 8.71 6.46 6.47
N SER A 363 8.21 7.59 6.99
CA SER A 363 8.14 7.85 8.43
C SER A 363 7.30 6.83 9.19
N PHE A 364 6.30 6.22 8.55
CA PHE A 364 5.48 5.17 9.17
C PHE A 364 6.29 3.93 9.55
N TYR A 365 7.24 3.53 8.71
CA TYR A 365 8.14 2.43 9.00
C TYR A 365 9.10 2.77 10.16
N ALA A 366 9.66 3.98 10.15
CA ALA A 366 10.52 4.45 11.23
C ALA A 366 9.79 4.48 12.58
N LEU A 367 8.54 4.98 12.57
CA LEU A 367 7.67 4.99 13.76
C LEU A 367 7.40 3.56 14.26
N GLY A 368 7.03 2.63 13.38
CA GLY A 368 6.79 1.23 13.75
C GLY A 368 8.02 0.54 14.33
N THR A 369 9.20 0.82 13.78
CA THR A 369 10.48 0.34 14.31
C THR A 369 10.74 0.88 15.71
N TRP A 370 10.47 2.17 15.93
CA TRP A 370 10.58 2.80 17.26
C TRP A 370 9.59 2.19 18.27
N VAL A 371 8.34 1.95 17.85
CA VAL A 371 7.32 1.29 18.71
C VAL A 371 7.80 -0.08 19.15
N LEU A 372 8.30 -0.90 18.22
CA LEU A 372 8.82 -2.24 18.52
C LEU A 372 10.01 -2.17 19.50
N ASP A 373 10.98 -1.29 19.25
CA ASP A 373 12.15 -1.13 20.11
C ASP A 373 11.77 -0.66 21.52
N ARG A 374 10.91 0.35 21.61
CA ARG A 374 10.43 0.89 22.89
C ARG A 374 9.62 -0.13 23.68
N ALA A 375 8.67 -0.80 23.02
CA ALA A 375 7.84 -1.82 23.65
C ALA A 375 8.67 -3.00 24.18
N MET A 376 9.69 -3.45 23.44
CA MET A 376 10.59 -4.51 23.91
C MET A 376 11.37 -4.09 25.16
N LYS A 377 11.85 -2.84 25.22
CA LYS A 377 12.54 -2.30 26.40
C LYS A 377 11.63 -2.26 27.62
N ASP A 378 10.43 -1.74 27.44
CA ASP A 378 9.45 -1.66 28.52
C ASP A 378 8.97 -3.06 28.95
N GLY A 379 8.78 -3.97 27.98
CA GLY A 379 8.38 -5.36 28.23
C GLY A 379 9.39 -6.17 29.03
N LEU A 380 10.70 -5.91 28.86
CA LEU A 380 11.73 -6.56 29.68
C LEU A 380 11.58 -6.25 31.18
N GLU A 381 11.04 -5.09 31.52
CA GLU A 381 10.76 -4.77 32.90
C GLU A 381 9.58 -5.57 33.45
N ILE A 382 8.53 -5.78 32.63
CA ILE A 382 7.36 -6.56 33.01
C ILE A 382 7.72 -8.06 33.13
N LEU A 383 8.55 -8.57 32.23
CA LEU A 383 8.99 -9.98 32.22
C LEU A 383 9.78 -10.40 33.47
N LYS A 384 10.33 -9.45 34.23
CA LYS A 384 10.99 -9.76 35.52
C LYS A 384 9.98 -10.25 36.55
N ASP A 385 8.77 -9.69 36.53
CA ASP A 385 7.69 -9.98 37.46
C ASP A 385 6.74 -11.06 36.92
N HIS A 386 6.54 -11.08 35.58
CA HIS A 386 5.64 -11.97 34.84
C HIS A 386 6.37 -12.71 33.71
N PRO A 387 7.08 -13.82 33.95
CA PRO A 387 7.91 -14.49 32.94
C PRO A 387 7.15 -15.02 31.73
N ASP A 388 5.87 -15.35 31.87
CA ASP A 388 4.99 -15.88 30.80
C ASP A 388 4.23 -14.77 30.05
N PHE A 389 4.46 -13.51 30.39
CA PHE A 389 3.80 -12.36 29.80
C PHE A 389 4.20 -12.14 28.32
N TYR A 390 3.26 -11.62 27.54
CA TYR A 390 3.55 -11.19 26.17
C TYR A 390 3.02 -9.78 25.86
N LEU A 391 3.73 -9.08 24.97
CA LEU A 391 3.28 -7.83 24.38
C LEU A 391 2.62 -8.07 23.03
N SER A 392 1.40 -7.56 22.82
CA SER A 392 0.73 -7.52 21.52
C SER A 392 0.92 -6.16 20.88
N ILE A 393 1.50 -6.14 19.67
CA ILE A 393 1.83 -4.91 18.94
C ILE A 393 1.16 -4.94 17.58
N ASN A 394 0.38 -3.90 17.29
CA ASN A 394 -0.24 -3.72 15.99
C ASN A 394 0.81 -3.42 14.91
N LEU A 395 0.80 -4.16 13.83
CA LEU A 395 1.68 -3.98 12.68
C LEU A 395 0.90 -4.02 11.37
N ALA A 396 0.99 -2.93 10.59
CA ALA A 396 0.33 -2.86 9.30
C ALA A 396 1.05 -3.69 8.24
N TYR A 397 0.29 -4.23 7.27
CA TYR A 397 0.84 -5.02 6.17
C TYR A 397 1.97 -4.29 5.41
N MET A 398 1.85 -2.99 5.18
CA MET A 398 2.86 -2.18 4.48
C MET A 398 4.23 -2.17 5.19
N GLN A 399 4.25 -2.32 6.51
CA GLN A 399 5.50 -2.44 7.27
C GLN A 399 6.15 -3.81 7.06
N LEU A 400 5.34 -4.86 6.90
CA LEU A 400 5.81 -6.21 6.57
C LEU A 400 6.35 -6.33 5.14
N GLU A 401 5.88 -5.49 4.19
CA GLU A 401 6.33 -5.50 2.80
C GLU A 401 7.75 -4.96 2.60
N ARG A 402 8.29 -4.23 3.55
CA ARG A 402 9.65 -3.70 3.47
C ARG A 402 10.67 -4.84 3.36
N SER A 403 11.58 -4.70 2.41
CA SER A 403 12.62 -5.71 2.15
C SER A 403 13.58 -5.93 3.33
N ASP A 404 13.74 -4.90 4.18
CA ASP A 404 14.61 -4.90 5.36
C ASP A 404 13.87 -5.33 6.65
N PHE A 405 12.56 -5.52 6.63
CA PHE A 405 11.75 -5.84 7.81
C PHE A 405 12.27 -7.07 8.60
N ARG A 406 12.62 -8.15 7.88
CA ARG A 406 13.12 -9.38 8.51
C ARG A 406 14.42 -9.15 9.28
N THR A 407 15.32 -8.38 8.69
CA THR A 407 16.59 -8.03 9.34
C THR A 407 16.33 -7.14 10.56
N THR A 408 15.49 -6.13 10.40
CA THR A 408 15.14 -5.18 11.47
C THR A 408 14.54 -5.89 12.68
N ILE A 409 13.56 -6.79 12.50
CA ILE A 409 12.92 -7.47 13.65
C ILE A 409 13.92 -8.40 14.38
N VAL A 410 14.78 -9.11 13.65
CA VAL A 410 15.82 -9.97 14.26
C VAL A 410 16.84 -9.13 15.03
N GLU A 411 17.26 -8.00 14.47
CA GLU A 411 18.18 -7.07 15.14
C GLU A 411 17.57 -6.48 16.41
N LEU A 412 16.27 -6.10 16.38
CA LEU A 412 15.56 -5.60 17.55
C LEU A 412 15.45 -6.65 18.67
N LEU A 413 15.06 -7.87 18.33
CA LEU A 413 15.01 -8.97 19.31
C LEU A 413 16.39 -9.22 19.93
N ARG A 414 17.44 -9.23 19.12
CA ARG A 414 18.82 -9.50 19.56
C ARG A 414 19.39 -8.35 20.39
N SER A 415 19.27 -7.10 19.92
CA SER A 415 19.81 -5.91 20.58
C SER A 415 19.18 -5.68 21.95
N ASN A 416 17.87 -5.87 22.04
CA ASN A 416 17.13 -5.76 23.29
C ASN A 416 17.20 -7.05 24.14
N ARG A 417 17.73 -8.17 23.62
CA ARG A 417 17.68 -9.50 24.26
C ARG A 417 16.24 -9.91 24.62
N PHE A 418 15.29 -9.52 23.78
CA PHE A 418 13.88 -9.79 24.03
C PHE A 418 13.52 -11.17 23.50
N PRO A 419 12.83 -12.04 24.28
CA PRO A 419 12.44 -13.36 23.82
C PRO A 419 11.31 -13.25 22.80
N GLY A 420 11.46 -13.89 21.63
CA GLY A 420 10.42 -13.87 20.59
C GLY A 420 9.05 -14.38 21.09
N THR A 421 9.06 -15.32 22.04
CA THR A 421 7.83 -15.89 22.64
C THR A 421 7.03 -14.89 23.49
N ALA A 422 7.67 -13.81 23.93
CA ALA A 422 7.02 -12.72 24.65
C ALA A 422 6.53 -11.59 23.72
N LEU A 423 6.69 -11.75 22.39
CA LEU A 423 6.16 -10.82 21.40
C LEU A 423 5.01 -11.45 20.62
N CYS A 424 3.93 -10.73 20.49
CA CYS A 424 2.82 -11.02 19.59
C CYS A 424 2.66 -9.88 18.58
N ILE A 425 2.69 -10.21 17.30
CA ILE A 425 2.38 -9.25 16.24
C ILE A 425 0.91 -9.42 15.87
N GLU A 426 0.18 -8.33 16.00
CA GLU A 426 -1.22 -8.23 15.58
C GLU A 426 -1.29 -7.66 14.17
N LEU A 427 -1.79 -8.44 13.23
CA LEU A 427 -1.91 -8.02 11.85
C LEU A 427 -3.08 -7.06 11.71
N SER A 428 -2.78 -5.82 11.33
CA SER A 428 -3.77 -4.77 11.10
C SER A 428 -3.81 -4.34 9.63
N ASN A 429 -4.94 -3.78 9.19
CA ASN A 429 -5.15 -3.28 7.82
C ASN A 429 -4.87 -4.32 6.72
N VAL A 430 -5.14 -5.60 7.00
CA VAL A 430 -5.01 -6.68 6.03
C VAL A 430 -6.25 -6.67 5.13
N THR A 431 -6.09 -6.19 3.89
CA THR A 431 -7.14 -6.12 2.88
C THR A 431 -6.93 -7.20 1.82
N ARG A 432 -7.94 -7.45 0.95
CA ARG A 432 -7.84 -8.45 -0.13
C ARG A 432 -6.84 -8.09 -1.24
N ASP A 433 -6.40 -6.84 -1.31
CA ASP A 433 -5.49 -6.33 -2.36
C ASP A 433 -4.00 -6.59 -2.07
N ILE A 434 -3.69 -7.34 -1.01
CA ILE A 434 -2.32 -7.65 -0.61
C ILE A 434 -1.74 -8.85 -1.37
N ASN A 435 -0.41 -8.91 -1.43
CA ASN A 435 0.28 -10.13 -1.87
C ASN A 435 0.22 -11.18 -0.76
N PHE A 436 -0.78 -12.05 -0.81
CA PHE A 436 -1.07 -13.04 0.21
C PHE A 436 0.08 -14.03 0.43
N ASP A 437 0.73 -14.49 -0.64
CA ASP A 437 1.88 -15.41 -0.54
C ASP A 437 3.05 -14.75 0.17
N TYR A 438 3.25 -13.46 -0.08
CA TYR A 438 4.27 -12.69 0.62
C TYR A 438 3.92 -12.54 2.11
N LEU A 439 2.69 -12.12 2.45
CA LEU A 439 2.23 -12.05 3.84
C LEU A 439 2.42 -13.39 4.56
N LYS A 440 1.98 -14.49 3.95
CA LYS A 440 2.16 -15.84 4.50
C LYS A 440 3.62 -16.18 4.76
N SER A 441 4.52 -15.81 3.85
CA SER A 441 5.96 -16.00 4.03
C SER A 441 6.52 -15.17 5.19
N GLN A 442 6.01 -13.97 5.42
CA GLN A 442 6.39 -13.13 6.55
C GLN A 442 5.89 -13.70 7.88
N VAL A 443 4.63 -14.14 7.92
CA VAL A 443 4.04 -14.81 9.10
C VAL A 443 4.82 -16.07 9.48
N ILE A 444 5.16 -16.93 8.51
CA ILE A 444 5.98 -18.13 8.75
C ILE A 444 7.36 -17.73 9.31
N PHE A 445 7.99 -16.71 8.75
CA PHE A 445 9.27 -16.20 9.23
C PHE A 445 9.17 -15.69 10.67
N LEU A 446 8.20 -14.85 11.01
CA LEU A 446 7.99 -14.34 12.37
C LEU A 446 7.78 -15.49 13.37
N LYS A 447 7.00 -16.50 13.02
CA LYS A 447 6.83 -17.70 13.85
C LYS A 447 8.14 -18.48 14.04
N SER A 448 9.01 -18.54 13.05
CA SER A 448 10.32 -19.18 13.17
C SER A 448 11.24 -18.44 14.16
N CYS A 449 10.98 -17.15 14.41
CA CYS A 449 11.63 -16.35 15.46
C CYS A 449 10.97 -16.53 16.85
N GLY A 450 9.97 -17.40 16.98
CA GLY A 450 9.19 -17.62 18.20
C GLY A 450 8.07 -16.60 18.43
N ILE A 451 7.86 -15.64 17.53
CA ILE A 451 6.87 -14.58 17.65
C ILE A 451 5.47 -15.14 17.44
N ARG A 452 4.53 -14.78 18.30
CA ARG A 452 3.10 -15.10 18.15
C ARG A 452 2.48 -14.18 17.12
N ILE A 453 1.47 -14.68 16.41
CA ILE A 453 0.73 -13.88 15.43
C ILE A 453 -0.74 -13.88 15.81
N ALA A 454 -1.29 -12.68 15.93
CA ALA A 454 -2.71 -12.45 16.16
C ALA A 454 -3.37 -11.78 14.95
N LEU A 455 -4.68 -11.99 14.80
CA LEU A 455 -5.51 -11.32 13.80
C LEU A 455 -6.80 -10.85 14.46
N ASP A 456 -7.15 -9.58 14.29
CA ASP A 456 -8.46 -9.04 14.69
C ASP A 456 -9.51 -9.45 13.66
N VAL A 457 -10.54 -10.16 14.12
CA VAL A 457 -11.61 -10.69 13.27
C VAL A 457 -12.93 -10.03 13.66
N SER A 458 -13.38 -9.11 12.83
CA SER A 458 -14.64 -8.37 12.97
C SER A 458 -15.71 -8.77 11.95
N ASP A 459 -15.31 -9.48 10.88
CA ASP A 459 -16.20 -9.92 9.79
C ASP A 459 -15.77 -11.27 9.18
N PHE A 460 -16.59 -11.78 8.26
CA PHE A 460 -16.28 -13.02 7.54
C PHE A 460 -15.14 -12.89 6.54
N THR A 461 -14.79 -11.66 6.11
CA THR A 461 -13.68 -11.42 5.18
C THR A 461 -12.35 -11.64 5.89
N THR A 462 -12.22 -11.10 7.10
CA THR A 462 -11.05 -11.32 7.96
C THR A 462 -10.95 -12.75 8.46
N LEU A 463 -12.09 -13.43 8.68
CA LEU A 463 -12.10 -14.87 9.01
C LEU A 463 -11.55 -15.74 7.87
N ASP A 464 -11.83 -15.41 6.61
CA ASP A 464 -11.27 -16.10 5.44
C ASP A 464 -9.74 -16.04 5.42
N LEU A 465 -9.16 -14.89 5.76
CA LEU A 465 -7.70 -14.73 5.91
C LEU A 465 -7.15 -15.65 7.02
N ALA A 466 -7.88 -15.79 8.12
CA ALA A 466 -7.48 -16.66 9.23
C ALA A 466 -7.38 -18.15 8.83
N THR A 467 -8.14 -18.61 7.81
CA THR A 467 -8.07 -20.00 7.33
C THR A 467 -6.74 -20.34 6.68
N SER A 468 -6.04 -19.34 6.13
CA SER A 468 -4.89 -19.52 5.25
C SER A 468 -3.56 -19.12 5.89
N LEU A 469 -3.59 -18.42 7.03
CA LEU A 469 -2.42 -17.98 7.78
C LEU A 469 -2.19 -18.85 9.02
N PRO A 470 -0.96 -19.21 9.36
CA PRO A 470 -0.66 -19.99 10.57
C PRO A 470 -0.67 -19.07 11.82
N LEU A 471 -1.86 -18.64 12.23
CA LEU A 471 -2.06 -17.78 13.39
C LEU A 471 -1.89 -18.53 14.73
N ASN A 472 -1.69 -17.77 15.81
CA ASN A 472 -1.71 -18.27 17.18
C ASN A 472 -2.96 -17.80 17.93
N ILE A 473 -3.41 -16.57 17.65
CA ILE A 473 -4.49 -15.92 18.40
C ILE A 473 -5.47 -15.31 17.40
N ILE A 474 -6.76 -15.49 17.65
CA ILE A 474 -7.82 -14.70 17.04
C ILE A 474 -8.32 -13.71 18.09
N LYS A 475 -8.29 -12.43 17.77
CA LYS A 475 -8.96 -11.40 18.56
C LYS A 475 -10.39 -11.26 18.03
N LEU A 476 -11.38 -11.48 18.89
CA LEU A 476 -12.77 -11.21 18.58
C LEU A 476 -12.99 -9.69 18.60
N GLY A 477 -13.25 -9.12 17.43
CA GLY A 477 -13.27 -7.68 17.22
C GLY A 477 -14.25 -6.93 18.11
N GLN A 478 -13.86 -5.73 18.52
CA GLN A 478 -14.62 -4.87 19.41
C GLN A 478 -16.07 -4.67 18.97
N GLU A 479 -16.32 -4.49 17.65
CA GLU A 479 -17.66 -4.26 17.11
C GLU A 479 -18.61 -5.44 17.38
N ILE A 480 -18.12 -6.67 17.32
CA ILE A 480 -18.88 -7.86 17.64
C ILE A 480 -19.15 -7.93 19.15
N THR A 481 -18.12 -7.73 19.95
CA THR A 481 -18.17 -7.85 21.41
C THR A 481 -19.08 -6.80 22.04
N GLU A 482 -18.99 -5.52 21.62
CA GLU A 482 -19.85 -4.44 22.13
C GLU A 482 -21.35 -4.67 21.83
N ASN A 483 -21.64 -5.32 20.71
CA ASN A 483 -23.01 -5.56 20.28
C ASN A 483 -23.54 -6.96 20.65
N ILE A 484 -22.75 -7.78 21.35
CA ILE A 484 -23.10 -9.18 21.65
C ILE A 484 -24.36 -9.32 22.50
N THR A 485 -24.65 -8.36 23.37
CA THR A 485 -25.85 -8.34 24.20
C THR A 485 -27.10 -7.90 23.43
N LYS A 486 -26.94 -7.02 22.43
CA LYS A 486 -28.04 -6.33 21.74
C LYS A 486 -28.38 -6.92 20.37
N ASN A 487 -27.38 -7.43 19.63
CA ASN A 487 -27.52 -7.87 18.25
C ASN A 487 -27.41 -9.38 18.10
N PRO A 488 -28.47 -10.10 17.65
CA PRO A 488 -28.40 -11.54 17.39
C PRO A 488 -27.32 -11.94 16.36
N LEU A 489 -27.07 -11.08 15.35
CA LEU A 489 -26.02 -11.35 14.35
C LEU A 489 -24.63 -11.35 15.00
N SER A 490 -24.34 -10.41 15.88
CA SER A 490 -23.06 -10.35 16.62
C SER A 490 -22.86 -11.62 17.48
N ARG A 491 -23.93 -12.18 18.05
CA ARG A 491 -23.88 -13.45 18.79
C ARG A 491 -23.52 -14.62 17.89
N HIS A 492 -24.17 -14.76 16.74
CA HIS A 492 -23.86 -15.83 15.78
C HIS A 492 -22.47 -15.68 15.18
N MET A 493 -22.01 -14.45 14.95
CA MET A 493 -20.63 -14.20 14.51
C MET A 493 -19.62 -14.61 15.59
N ALA A 494 -19.86 -14.22 16.85
CA ALA A 494 -18.99 -14.62 17.96
C ALA A 494 -18.90 -16.15 18.07
N GLU A 495 -20.04 -16.85 17.99
CA GLU A 495 -20.11 -18.33 18.01
C GLU A 495 -19.32 -18.96 16.85
N ALA A 496 -19.52 -18.45 15.63
CA ALA A 496 -18.82 -18.96 14.45
C ALA A 496 -17.30 -18.74 14.53
N ILE A 497 -16.86 -17.53 14.91
CA ILE A 497 -15.43 -17.16 14.99
C ILE A 497 -14.74 -17.95 16.10
N THR A 498 -15.33 -18.01 17.30
CA THR A 498 -14.72 -18.72 18.43
C THR A 498 -14.71 -20.24 18.20
N GLY A 499 -15.79 -20.80 17.62
CA GLY A 499 -15.84 -22.20 17.22
C GLY A 499 -14.81 -22.56 16.16
N PHE A 500 -14.60 -21.69 15.18
CA PHE A 500 -13.54 -21.84 14.18
C PHE A 500 -12.16 -21.86 14.84
N ALA A 501 -11.87 -20.88 15.71
CA ALA A 501 -10.58 -20.77 16.39
C ALA A 501 -10.23 -22.03 17.19
N VAL A 502 -11.19 -22.57 17.96
CA VAL A 502 -11.02 -23.81 18.72
C VAL A 502 -10.69 -24.99 17.82
N ASN A 503 -11.43 -25.15 16.69
CA ASN A 503 -11.18 -26.22 15.74
C ASN A 503 -9.80 -26.13 15.05
N MET A 504 -9.26 -24.92 14.94
CA MET A 504 -7.94 -24.67 14.37
C MET A 504 -6.80 -24.62 15.41
N ASN A 505 -7.08 -24.94 16.68
CA ASN A 505 -6.15 -24.85 17.81
C ASN A 505 -5.52 -23.45 17.97
N MET A 506 -6.32 -22.42 17.77
CA MET A 506 -5.95 -21.03 18.01
C MET A 506 -6.57 -20.55 19.33
N SER A 507 -5.85 -19.74 20.10
CA SER A 507 -6.41 -19.06 21.26
C SER A 507 -7.34 -17.92 20.83
N VAL A 508 -8.33 -17.63 21.65
CA VAL A 508 -9.28 -16.52 21.42
C VAL A 508 -9.14 -15.47 22.51
N CYS A 509 -8.89 -14.22 22.10
CA CYS A 509 -8.94 -13.05 22.98
C CYS A 509 -10.17 -12.20 22.63
N ALA A 510 -11.08 -12.02 23.57
CA ALA A 510 -12.22 -11.12 23.39
C ALA A 510 -11.84 -9.68 23.73
N THR A 511 -11.95 -8.78 22.73
CA THR A 511 -11.57 -7.35 22.88
C THR A 511 -12.79 -6.45 23.01
N GLY A 512 -12.60 -5.22 23.52
CA GLY A 512 -13.68 -4.21 23.60
C GLY A 512 -14.74 -4.49 24.67
N ILE A 513 -14.42 -5.23 25.71
CA ILE A 513 -15.33 -5.46 26.84
C ILE A 513 -15.43 -4.18 27.65
N GLY A 514 -16.55 -3.44 27.47
CA GLY A 514 -16.74 -2.12 28.07
C GLY A 514 -17.57 -2.08 29.36
N ASN A 515 -18.32 -3.14 29.66
CA ASN A 515 -19.23 -3.18 30.81
C ASN A 515 -19.47 -4.63 31.29
N GLU A 516 -20.13 -4.75 32.45
CA GLU A 516 -20.41 -6.03 33.10
C GLU A 516 -21.31 -6.95 32.26
N ASP A 517 -22.38 -6.40 31.64
CA ASP A 517 -23.31 -7.20 30.81
C ASP A 517 -22.57 -7.90 29.64
N THR A 518 -21.61 -7.18 29.03
CA THR A 518 -20.78 -7.74 27.96
C THR A 518 -19.79 -8.76 28.52
N ALA A 519 -19.20 -8.49 29.68
CA ALA A 519 -18.28 -9.42 30.34
C ALA A 519 -18.97 -10.74 30.72
N GLU A 520 -20.18 -10.67 31.30
CA GLU A 520 -20.98 -11.85 31.61
C GLU A 520 -21.36 -12.64 30.35
N ARG A 521 -21.80 -11.93 29.29
CA ARG A 521 -22.22 -12.57 28.06
C ARG A 521 -21.11 -13.29 27.33
N ILE A 522 -19.89 -12.75 27.34
CA ILE A 522 -18.74 -13.36 26.67
C ILE A 522 -18.29 -14.66 27.34
N LEU A 523 -18.68 -14.91 28.60
CA LEU A 523 -18.40 -16.16 29.29
C LEU A 523 -19.04 -17.39 28.62
N ASP A 524 -20.12 -17.21 27.86
CA ASP A 524 -20.81 -18.29 27.15
C ASP A 524 -19.99 -18.83 25.96
N TYR A 525 -18.94 -18.13 25.56
CA TYR A 525 -18.13 -18.46 24.39
C TYR A 525 -16.77 -19.07 24.79
N PRO A 526 -16.19 -19.92 23.94
CA PRO A 526 -14.87 -20.50 24.19
C PRO A 526 -13.77 -19.45 23.90
N VAL A 527 -13.58 -18.54 24.84
CA VAL A 527 -12.50 -17.54 24.83
C VAL A 527 -11.49 -17.88 25.91
N ASP A 528 -10.21 -17.56 25.66
CA ASP A 528 -9.10 -17.82 26.58
C ASP A 528 -8.74 -16.57 27.37
N ASP A 529 -8.73 -15.42 26.70
CA ASP A 529 -8.30 -14.14 27.26
C ASP A 529 -9.34 -13.04 27.04
N TYR A 530 -9.28 -12.01 27.87
CA TYR A 530 -10.15 -10.85 27.86
C TYR A 530 -9.37 -9.56 27.82
N GLN A 531 -9.91 -8.56 27.11
CA GLN A 531 -9.40 -7.20 27.07
C GLN A 531 -10.55 -6.20 26.97
N GLY A 532 -10.49 -5.11 27.73
CA GLY A 532 -11.47 -4.03 27.63
C GLY A 532 -11.48 -3.08 28.80
N TYR A 533 -12.18 -1.96 28.64
CA TYR A 533 -12.27 -0.89 29.65
C TYR A 533 -12.94 -1.32 30.95
N TYR A 534 -13.75 -2.36 30.89
CA TYR A 534 -14.34 -2.96 32.10
C TYR A 534 -13.26 -3.47 33.08
N TYR A 535 -12.14 -3.97 32.54
CA TYR A 535 -11.03 -4.46 33.36
C TYR A 535 -10.01 -3.38 33.66
N ALA A 536 -9.52 -2.67 32.63
CA ALA A 536 -8.63 -1.52 32.77
C ALA A 536 -8.55 -0.70 31.48
N MET A 537 -8.35 0.59 31.65
CA MET A 537 -8.00 1.51 30.57
C MET A 537 -6.53 1.35 30.19
N PRO A 538 -6.17 1.70 28.92
CA PRO A 538 -4.76 1.78 28.54
C PRO A 538 -4.03 2.87 29.34
N VAL A 539 -2.94 2.51 30.01
CA VAL A 539 -2.15 3.43 30.86
C VAL A 539 -0.67 3.33 30.56
N ALA A 540 0.10 4.36 30.96
CA ALA A 540 1.55 4.33 30.85
C ALA A 540 2.17 3.22 31.72
N LEU A 541 3.42 2.79 31.42
CA LEU A 541 4.07 1.66 32.08
C LEU A 541 4.09 1.74 33.60
N ASP A 542 4.37 2.93 34.16
CA ASP A 542 4.45 3.11 35.62
C ASP A 542 3.07 2.94 36.30
N GLU A 543 2.00 3.35 35.62
CA GLU A 543 0.63 3.14 36.09
C GLU A 543 0.16 1.70 35.83
N PHE A 544 0.61 1.09 34.74
CA PHE A 544 0.33 -0.31 34.44
C PHE A 544 0.82 -1.25 35.54
N LYS A 545 2.03 -1.02 36.06
CA LYS A 545 2.60 -1.78 37.17
C LYS A 545 1.87 -1.58 38.51
N LYS A 546 1.04 -0.53 38.63
CA LYS A 546 0.22 -0.27 39.83
C LYS A 546 -1.18 -0.87 39.75
N LEU A 547 -1.60 -1.36 38.60
CA LEU A 547 -2.91 -1.98 38.45
C LEU A 547 -3.06 -3.19 39.39
N GLU A 548 -4.23 -3.36 39.97
CA GLU A 548 -4.53 -4.54 40.80
C GLU A 548 -4.30 -5.87 40.04
N ILE A 549 -4.63 -5.87 38.74
CA ILE A 549 -4.44 -7.01 37.84
C ILE A 549 -2.95 -7.36 37.68
N TYR A 550 -2.06 -6.37 37.70
CA TYR A 550 -0.62 -6.61 37.62
C TYR A 550 -0.08 -7.33 38.86
N ASN A 551 -0.66 -7.07 40.03
CA ASN A 551 -0.21 -7.57 41.33
C ASN A 551 -0.94 -8.86 41.76
N LYS A 552 -1.85 -9.39 40.95
CA LYS A 552 -2.50 -10.69 41.12
C LYS A 552 -1.67 -11.81 40.54
#